data_5bbbdfb95e6b7d5c7ad33a844fdd2585
#
_entry.id   5bbbdfb95e6b7d5c7ad33a844fdd2585
#
_cell.length_a   1.000
_cell.length_b   1.000
_cell.length_c   1.000
_cell.angle_alpha   90.00
_cell.angle_beta   90.00
_cell.angle_gamma   90.00
#
_symmetry.space_group_name_H-M   'P 1'
#
loop_
_entity.id
_entity.type
_entity.pdbx_description
1 polymer ?
#
loop_
_entity_poly.entity_id
_entity_poly.type
_entity_poly.pdbx_seq_one_letter_code
_entity_poly.pdbx_strand_id
1 'polypeptide(L)'
;MIVCPGGGFCMLSIRTEGELAAQELVKQGITAFVLKYRTSPMLMKDGRAPKDAKEFFEVYMPLAEACKQKYKDKHNGQEPTVTEWCREVPYQEMAFADANQAMKVVRQNAEKWNLNADKIGIMGFSAGAITSMHQTLFNTPEAQPNFTGIIYGGWTPDVKVPAGTGPVWLCSPVNDIFHVEEPENVYHAWREAKVPTELHTFWDCNHGFGASTFEKNVDNWLALMIGFMREVKFLED
;
A
#
# COMPACT_ATOMS: atom_id res chain seq x y z
N MET A 1 -6.27 -9.42 7.97
CA MET A 1 -5.59 -8.32 7.22
C MET A 1 -4.72 -8.90 6.13
N ILE A 2 -4.88 -8.46 4.88
CA ILE A 2 -3.92 -8.75 3.81
C ILE A 2 -2.86 -7.64 3.82
N VAL A 3 -1.59 -8.01 3.80
CA VAL A 3 -0.44 -7.09 3.87
C VAL A 3 0.30 -7.12 2.52
N CYS A 4 0.36 -5.98 1.84
CA CYS A 4 1.01 -5.80 0.55
C CYS A 4 2.35 -5.07 0.74
N PRO A 5 3.50 -5.74 0.69
CA PRO A 5 4.81 -5.10 0.80
C PRO A 5 5.06 -4.12 -0.35
N GLY A 6 5.92 -3.13 -0.14
CA GLY A 6 6.41 -2.24 -1.19
C GLY A 6 7.56 -2.84 -2.00
N GLY A 7 8.17 -2.02 -2.84
CA GLY A 7 9.31 -2.41 -3.69
C GLY A 7 9.16 -1.96 -5.15
N GLY A 8 8.42 -0.87 -5.39
CA GLY A 8 8.32 -0.23 -6.71
C GLY A 8 7.75 -1.12 -7.82
N PHE A 9 6.94 -2.12 -7.49
CA PHE A 9 6.46 -3.18 -8.41
C PHE A 9 7.55 -4.04 -9.03
N CYS A 10 8.77 -3.93 -8.56
CA CYS A 10 9.94 -4.62 -9.10
C CYS A 10 10.55 -5.64 -8.15
N MET A 11 10.27 -5.50 -6.86
CA MET A 11 10.63 -6.42 -5.79
C MET A 11 9.58 -6.39 -4.69
N LEU A 12 9.76 -7.18 -3.65
CA LEU A 12 8.93 -7.15 -2.45
C LEU A 12 9.81 -7.01 -1.21
N SER A 13 9.57 -5.99 -0.42
CA SER A 13 10.20 -5.76 0.89
C SER A 13 9.59 -6.71 1.95
N ILE A 14 9.68 -8.02 1.68
CA ILE A 14 8.96 -9.07 2.44
C ILE A 14 9.27 -9.02 3.93
N ARG A 15 10.53 -8.77 4.32
CA ARG A 15 10.91 -8.80 5.73
C ARG A 15 10.32 -7.63 6.51
N THR A 16 10.62 -6.40 6.11
CA THR A 16 10.30 -5.20 6.91
C THR A 16 8.86 -4.74 6.73
N GLU A 17 8.27 -4.97 5.57
CA GLU A 17 6.92 -4.50 5.22
C GLU A 17 5.90 -5.64 5.14
N GLY A 18 6.36 -6.89 5.11
CA GLY A 18 5.53 -8.08 5.14
C GLY A 18 5.57 -8.77 6.50
N GLU A 19 6.65 -9.50 6.78
CA GLU A 19 6.74 -10.40 7.94
C GLU A 19 6.69 -9.65 9.27
N LEU A 20 7.46 -8.56 9.44
CA LEU A 20 7.46 -7.80 10.69
C LEU A 20 6.09 -7.13 10.92
N ALA A 21 5.49 -6.53 9.89
CA ALA A 21 4.15 -5.95 9.99
C ALA A 21 3.11 -7.02 10.35
N ALA A 22 3.16 -8.19 9.71
CA ALA A 22 2.26 -9.30 10.01
C ALA A 22 2.43 -9.81 11.45
N GLN A 23 3.66 -9.93 11.95
CA GLN A 23 3.94 -10.34 13.32
C GLN A 23 3.34 -9.36 14.34
N GLU A 24 3.44 -8.06 14.10
CA GLU A 24 2.86 -7.05 15.00
C GLU A 24 1.32 -7.08 14.97
N LEU A 25 0.70 -7.29 13.80
CA LEU A 25 -0.74 -7.48 13.68
C LEU A 25 -1.22 -8.72 14.44
N VAL A 26 -0.48 -9.83 14.35
CA VAL A 26 -0.81 -11.08 15.07
C VAL A 26 -0.77 -10.88 16.59
N LYS A 27 0.16 -10.08 17.13
CA LYS A 27 0.18 -9.72 18.57
C LYS A 27 -1.10 -9.00 19.02
N GLN A 28 -1.82 -8.36 18.09
CA GLN A 28 -3.10 -7.68 18.34
C GLN A 28 -4.32 -8.58 18.04
N GLY A 29 -4.13 -9.88 17.83
CA GLY A 29 -5.20 -10.82 17.52
C GLY A 29 -5.70 -10.77 16.08
N ILE A 30 -4.98 -10.09 15.17
CA ILE A 30 -5.37 -9.96 13.77
C ILE A 30 -4.65 -11.03 12.94
N THR A 31 -5.40 -11.92 12.30
CA THR A 31 -4.82 -12.84 11.31
C THR A 31 -4.28 -12.05 10.12
N ALA A 32 -3.01 -12.28 9.77
CA ALA A 32 -2.33 -11.55 8.70
C ALA A 32 -1.89 -12.50 7.58
N PHE A 33 -2.08 -12.04 6.34
CA PHE A 33 -1.67 -12.72 5.11
C PHE A 33 -0.72 -11.81 4.33
N VAL A 34 0.56 -12.17 4.24
CA VAL A 34 1.53 -11.41 3.43
C VAL A 34 1.37 -11.81 1.97
N LEU A 35 0.96 -10.84 1.15
CA LEU A 35 0.74 -11.07 -0.27
C LEU A 35 2.06 -10.97 -1.06
N LYS A 36 2.47 -12.06 -1.64
CA LYS A 36 3.56 -12.11 -2.62
C LYS A 36 3.01 -11.88 -4.02
N TYR A 37 2.59 -10.64 -4.30
CA TYR A 37 2.10 -10.29 -5.61
C TYR A 37 3.21 -10.30 -6.67
N ARG A 38 2.82 -10.52 -7.93
CA ARG A 38 3.77 -10.56 -9.06
C ARG A 38 4.37 -9.19 -9.30
N THR A 39 5.66 -9.17 -9.57
CA THR A 39 6.47 -7.97 -9.82
C THR A 39 7.14 -8.01 -11.16
N SER A 40 7.50 -6.84 -11.70
CA SER A 40 8.34 -6.72 -12.88
C SER A 40 9.73 -7.27 -12.56
N PRO A 41 10.27 -8.19 -13.35
CA PRO A 41 11.61 -8.68 -13.10
C PRO A 41 12.63 -7.56 -13.32
N MET A 42 13.52 -7.36 -12.32
CA MET A 42 14.65 -6.46 -12.40
C MET A 42 15.94 -7.25 -12.45
N LEU A 43 16.72 -6.99 -13.47
CA LEU A 43 18.00 -7.66 -13.66
C LEU A 43 19.11 -6.63 -13.84
N MET A 44 20.25 -6.88 -13.23
CA MET A 44 21.49 -6.19 -13.51
C MET A 44 21.95 -6.46 -14.95
N LYS A 45 22.89 -5.69 -15.46
CA LYS A 45 23.42 -5.87 -16.84
C LYS A 45 23.99 -7.26 -17.11
N ASP A 46 24.41 -7.97 -16.08
CA ASP A 46 24.92 -9.34 -16.14
C ASP A 46 23.81 -10.42 -16.01
N GLY A 47 22.54 -10.02 -15.98
CA GLY A 47 21.38 -10.91 -15.95
C GLY A 47 20.99 -11.44 -14.56
N ARG A 48 21.70 -11.08 -13.49
CA ARG A 48 21.34 -11.47 -12.12
C ARG A 48 20.40 -10.46 -11.45
N ALA A 49 19.70 -10.89 -10.42
CA ALA A 49 18.93 -9.97 -9.57
C ALA A 49 19.85 -9.03 -8.75
N PRO A 50 19.40 -7.80 -8.42
CA PRO A 50 20.08 -6.94 -7.46
C PRO A 50 20.25 -7.65 -6.10
N LYS A 51 21.43 -7.52 -5.48
CA LYS A 51 21.75 -8.17 -4.19
C LYS A 51 21.48 -7.27 -2.98
N ASP A 52 21.42 -5.96 -3.18
CA ASP A 52 21.21 -4.96 -2.12
C ASP A 52 20.45 -3.75 -2.66
N ALA A 53 20.09 -2.83 -1.76
CA ALA A 53 19.33 -1.63 -2.09
C ALA A 53 20.07 -0.74 -3.09
N LYS A 54 21.39 -0.64 -3.04
CA LYS A 54 22.20 0.17 -3.96
C LYS A 54 22.04 -0.33 -5.39
N GLU A 55 22.27 -1.64 -5.61
CA GLU A 55 22.10 -2.26 -6.92
C GLU A 55 20.62 -2.20 -7.38
N PHE A 56 19.67 -2.34 -6.46
CA PHE A 56 18.25 -2.14 -6.78
C PHE A 56 18.02 -0.75 -7.36
N PHE A 57 18.47 0.31 -6.70
CA PHE A 57 18.27 1.68 -7.19
C PHE A 57 19.04 1.99 -8.48
N GLU A 58 20.18 1.36 -8.72
CA GLU A 58 20.90 1.48 -10.01
C GLU A 58 20.07 1.03 -11.22
N VAL A 59 19.19 0.05 -11.04
CA VAL A 59 18.28 -0.45 -12.11
C VAL A 59 16.93 0.26 -12.05
N TYR A 60 16.41 0.52 -10.84
CA TYR A 60 15.08 1.07 -10.64
C TYR A 60 14.97 2.53 -11.08
N MET A 61 15.95 3.37 -10.78
CA MET A 61 15.88 4.80 -11.13
C MET A 61 15.77 5.05 -12.64
N PRO A 62 16.56 4.39 -13.50
CA PRO A 62 16.38 4.50 -14.94
C PRO A 62 15.01 4.01 -15.43
N LEU A 63 14.46 2.95 -14.82
CA LEU A 63 13.11 2.48 -15.13
C LEU A 63 12.05 3.52 -14.72
N ALA A 64 12.16 4.07 -13.53
CA ALA A 64 11.25 5.11 -13.04
C ALA A 64 11.24 6.34 -13.95
N GLU A 65 12.41 6.82 -14.37
CA GLU A 65 12.52 7.95 -15.31
C GLU A 65 11.92 7.59 -16.68
N ALA A 66 12.13 6.37 -17.19
CA ALA A 66 11.52 5.93 -18.43
C ALA A 66 9.98 5.86 -18.31
N CYS A 67 9.44 5.41 -17.18
CA CYS A 67 8.01 5.40 -16.92
C CYS A 67 7.42 6.81 -16.83
N LYS A 68 8.10 7.74 -16.15
CA LYS A 68 7.71 9.16 -16.12
C LYS A 68 7.68 9.77 -17.51
N GLN A 69 8.73 9.53 -18.31
CA GLN A 69 8.79 10.03 -19.68
C GLN A 69 7.66 9.44 -20.54
N LYS A 70 7.39 8.15 -20.42
CA LYS A 70 6.28 7.49 -21.13
C LYS A 70 4.92 8.07 -20.78
N TYR A 71 4.72 8.44 -19.49
CA TYR A 71 3.52 9.16 -19.07
C TYR A 71 3.43 10.54 -19.73
N LYS A 72 4.52 11.35 -19.68
CA LYS A 72 4.58 12.68 -20.29
C LYS A 72 4.28 12.63 -21.80
N ASP A 73 4.83 11.66 -22.50
CA ASP A 73 4.59 11.49 -23.95
C ASP A 73 3.11 11.22 -24.27
N LYS A 74 2.39 10.53 -23.36
CA LYS A 74 0.95 10.26 -23.51
C LYS A 74 0.06 11.44 -23.07
N HIS A 75 0.56 12.32 -22.22
CA HIS A 75 -0.22 13.37 -21.57
C HIS A 75 0.29 14.80 -21.85
N ASN A 76 0.77 15.03 -23.09
CA ASN A 76 1.20 16.36 -23.57
C ASN A 76 2.25 17.06 -22.68
N GLY A 77 3.16 16.28 -22.11
CA GLY A 77 4.24 16.81 -21.25
C GLY A 77 3.86 17.07 -19.80
N GLN A 78 2.67 16.67 -19.36
CA GLN A 78 2.25 16.81 -17.96
C GLN A 78 3.17 16.01 -17.04
N GLU A 79 3.60 16.63 -15.92
CA GLU A 79 4.34 15.94 -14.87
C GLU A 79 3.45 14.96 -14.13
N PRO A 80 3.83 13.68 -14.03
CA PRO A 80 3.02 12.68 -13.33
C PRO A 80 3.21 12.74 -11.81
N THR A 81 2.16 12.41 -11.07
CA THR A 81 2.27 11.94 -9.70
C THR A 81 2.95 10.58 -9.64
N VAL A 82 3.33 10.13 -8.44
CA VAL A 82 3.94 8.80 -8.28
C VAL A 82 2.98 7.70 -8.69
N THR A 83 1.72 7.78 -8.30
CA THR A 83 0.69 6.82 -8.70
C THR A 83 0.53 6.74 -10.22
N GLU A 84 0.56 7.88 -10.91
CA GLU A 84 0.39 7.92 -12.37
C GLU A 84 1.54 7.27 -13.13
N TRP A 85 2.80 7.63 -12.83
CA TRP A 85 3.92 7.01 -13.53
C TRP A 85 4.15 5.54 -13.11
N CYS A 86 3.80 5.16 -11.89
CA CYS A 86 3.84 3.77 -11.45
C CYS A 86 2.93 2.86 -12.29
N ARG A 87 1.85 3.40 -12.89
CA ARG A 87 1.00 2.66 -13.83
C ARG A 87 1.70 2.33 -15.15
N GLU A 88 2.81 2.96 -15.44
CA GLU A 88 3.65 2.65 -16.61
C GLU A 88 4.72 1.58 -16.32
N VAL A 89 4.89 1.18 -15.04
CA VAL A 89 5.79 0.08 -14.67
C VAL A 89 5.23 -1.23 -15.23
N PRO A 90 6.02 -2.03 -15.94
CA PRO A 90 5.56 -3.33 -16.44
C PRO A 90 5.04 -4.22 -15.31
N TYR A 91 3.99 -5.00 -15.59
CA TYR A 91 3.38 -5.99 -14.68
C TYR A 91 2.64 -5.43 -13.44
N GLN A 92 2.53 -4.12 -13.24
CA GLN A 92 1.80 -3.59 -12.09
C GLN A 92 0.32 -4.04 -12.06
N GLU A 93 -0.31 -4.21 -13.23
CA GLU A 93 -1.67 -4.76 -13.36
C GLU A 93 -1.78 -6.19 -12.78
N MET A 94 -0.68 -6.95 -12.80
CA MET A 94 -0.66 -8.28 -12.17
C MET A 94 -0.70 -8.17 -10.64
N ALA A 95 -0.06 -7.16 -10.06
CA ALA A 95 -0.14 -6.90 -8.61
C ALA A 95 -1.58 -6.59 -8.18
N PHE A 96 -2.29 -5.79 -8.97
CA PHE A 96 -3.69 -5.47 -8.73
C PHE A 96 -4.61 -6.70 -8.85
N ALA A 97 -4.40 -7.51 -9.90
CA ALA A 97 -5.13 -8.76 -10.07
C ALA A 97 -4.88 -9.76 -8.93
N ASP A 98 -3.64 -9.83 -8.45
CA ASP A 98 -3.26 -10.70 -7.34
C ASP A 98 -3.89 -10.23 -6.02
N ALA A 99 -3.95 -8.92 -5.76
CA ALA A 99 -4.63 -8.37 -4.58
C ALA A 99 -6.14 -8.66 -4.61
N ASN A 100 -6.77 -8.48 -5.76
CA ASN A 100 -8.18 -8.80 -5.94
C ASN A 100 -8.46 -10.29 -5.69
N GLN A 101 -7.64 -11.17 -6.26
CA GLN A 101 -7.77 -12.60 -6.03
C GLN A 101 -7.51 -12.99 -4.58
N ALA A 102 -6.52 -12.38 -3.91
CA ALA A 102 -6.23 -12.63 -2.50
C ALA A 102 -7.42 -12.27 -1.61
N MET A 103 -8.08 -11.12 -1.83
CA MET A 103 -9.29 -10.71 -1.11
C MET A 103 -10.41 -11.75 -1.27
N LYS A 104 -10.65 -12.22 -2.50
CA LYS A 104 -11.65 -13.27 -2.78
C LYS A 104 -11.32 -14.57 -2.05
N VAL A 105 -10.08 -15.03 -2.15
CA VAL A 105 -9.64 -16.28 -1.50
C VAL A 105 -9.81 -16.20 0.02
N VAL A 106 -9.39 -15.11 0.65
CA VAL A 106 -9.53 -14.95 2.11
C VAL A 106 -11.00 -14.93 2.50
N ARG A 107 -11.85 -14.19 1.77
CA ARG A 107 -13.30 -14.12 2.08
C ARG A 107 -14.01 -15.43 1.87
N GLN A 108 -13.72 -16.16 0.79
CA GLN A 108 -14.29 -17.47 0.51
C GLN A 108 -13.90 -18.56 1.51
N ASN A 109 -12.75 -18.41 2.16
CA ASN A 109 -12.26 -19.34 3.17
C ASN A 109 -12.45 -18.82 4.61
N ALA A 110 -13.18 -17.71 4.81
CA ALA A 110 -13.31 -17.08 6.12
C ALA A 110 -13.82 -18.05 7.20
N GLU A 111 -14.89 -18.77 6.93
CA GLU A 111 -15.44 -19.78 7.84
C GLU A 111 -14.41 -20.87 8.17
N LYS A 112 -13.76 -21.44 7.15
CA LYS A 112 -12.73 -22.49 7.31
C LYS A 112 -11.54 -22.04 8.15
N TRP A 113 -11.19 -20.76 8.07
CA TRP A 113 -10.05 -20.18 8.78
C TRP A 113 -10.44 -19.45 10.06
N ASN A 114 -11.71 -19.58 10.48
CA ASN A 114 -12.26 -18.90 11.65
C ASN A 114 -12.07 -17.38 11.62
N LEU A 115 -12.38 -16.78 10.48
CA LEU A 115 -12.32 -15.34 10.24
C LEU A 115 -13.71 -14.75 10.09
N ASN A 116 -13.87 -13.48 10.44
CA ASN A 116 -15.08 -12.73 10.14
C ASN A 116 -15.01 -12.20 8.70
N ALA A 117 -15.89 -12.67 7.81
CA ALA A 117 -15.95 -12.26 6.42
C ALA A 117 -16.25 -10.75 6.22
N ASP A 118 -16.89 -10.11 7.20
CA ASP A 118 -17.22 -8.70 7.19
C ASP A 118 -16.11 -7.81 7.81
N LYS A 119 -15.00 -8.42 8.25
CA LYS A 119 -13.83 -7.75 8.84
C LYS A 119 -12.54 -8.14 8.13
N ILE A 120 -12.53 -8.13 6.80
CA ILE A 120 -11.35 -8.40 5.98
C ILE A 120 -10.81 -7.08 5.45
N GLY A 121 -9.64 -6.68 5.93
CA GLY A 121 -8.96 -5.48 5.49
C GLY A 121 -7.76 -5.77 4.60
N ILE A 122 -7.28 -4.73 3.94
CA ILE A 122 -6.02 -4.70 3.19
C ILE A 122 -5.16 -3.54 3.68
N MET A 123 -3.87 -3.73 3.73
CA MET A 123 -2.90 -2.65 3.96
C MET A 123 -1.68 -2.83 3.08
N GLY A 124 -0.99 -1.75 2.81
CA GLY A 124 0.21 -1.83 2.01
C GLY A 124 1.16 -0.67 2.20
N PHE A 125 2.36 -0.88 1.71
CA PHE A 125 3.51 0.00 1.84
C PHE A 125 3.99 0.42 0.45
N SER A 126 4.21 1.71 0.17
CA SER A 126 4.75 2.18 -1.11
C SER A 126 3.97 1.62 -2.31
N ALA A 127 4.58 0.87 -3.21
CA ALA A 127 3.89 0.18 -4.30
C ALA A 127 2.76 -0.75 -3.82
N GLY A 128 2.93 -1.39 -2.65
CA GLY A 128 1.87 -2.15 -1.99
C GLY A 128 0.73 -1.27 -1.49
N ALA A 129 1.00 -0.03 -1.10
CA ALA A 129 -0.04 0.96 -0.75
C ALA A 129 -0.85 1.37 -1.98
N ILE A 130 -0.19 1.59 -3.14
CA ILE A 130 -0.87 1.82 -4.41
C ILE A 130 -1.74 0.61 -4.79
N THR A 131 -1.21 -0.61 -4.60
CA THR A 131 -1.96 -1.86 -4.81
C THR A 131 -3.18 -1.95 -3.90
N SER A 132 -3.04 -1.62 -2.63
CA SER A 132 -4.14 -1.63 -1.65
C SER A 132 -5.18 -0.56 -1.96
N MET A 133 -4.75 0.63 -2.38
CA MET A 133 -5.65 1.70 -2.79
C MET A 133 -6.38 1.34 -4.09
N HIS A 134 -5.70 0.78 -5.09
CA HIS A 134 -6.35 0.27 -6.29
C HIS A 134 -7.42 -0.76 -5.95
N GLN A 135 -7.11 -1.72 -5.05
CA GLN A 135 -8.06 -2.72 -4.58
C GLN A 135 -9.28 -2.08 -3.88
N THR A 136 -9.08 -0.98 -3.16
CA THR A 136 -10.15 -0.26 -2.46
C THR A 136 -11.06 0.49 -3.43
N LEU A 137 -10.50 1.06 -4.49
CA LEU A 137 -11.24 1.89 -5.45
C LEU A 137 -11.87 1.11 -6.61
N PHE A 138 -11.22 0.03 -7.08
CA PHE A 138 -11.57 -0.70 -8.32
C PHE A 138 -11.79 -2.19 -8.07
N ASN A 139 -12.48 -2.51 -6.97
CA ASN A 139 -12.79 -3.89 -6.60
C ASN A 139 -14.10 -4.39 -7.20
N THR A 140 -14.35 -5.69 -7.02
CA THR A 140 -15.69 -6.28 -7.13
C THR A 140 -16.30 -6.41 -5.73
N PRO A 141 -17.64 -6.50 -5.57
CA PRO A 141 -18.26 -6.59 -4.24
C PRO A 141 -17.67 -7.71 -3.36
N GLU A 142 -17.31 -8.85 -3.97
CA GLU A 142 -16.73 -9.99 -3.24
C GLU A 142 -15.31 -9.73 -2.75
N ALA A 143 -14.64 -8.75 -3.33
CA ALA A 143 -13.26 -8.41 -3.04
C ALA A 143 -13.10 -7.05 -2.35
N GLN A 144 -14.19 -6.39 -1.98
CA GLN A 144 -14.14 -5.07 -1.33
C GLN A 144 -13.53 -5.17 0.06
N PRO A 145 -12.49 -4.37 0.37
CA PRO A 145 -11.94 -4.31 1.72
C PRO A 145 -12.92 -3.63 2.69
N ASN A 146 -12.99 -4.16 3.92
CA ASN A 146 -13.75 -3.54 5.01
C ASN A 146 -12.94 -2.50 5.79
N PHE A 147 -11.63 -2.46 5.57
CA PHE A 147 -10.67 -1.50 6.11
C PHE A 147 -9.47 -1.41 5.18
N THR A 148 -8.90 -0.21 5.02
CA THR A 148 -7.68 -0.01 4.22
C THR A 148 -6.63 0.77 5.01
N GLY A 149 -5.39 0.24 5.05
CA GLY A 149 -4.22 0.91 5.60
C GLY A 149 -3.24 1.32 4.50
N ILE A 150 -2.86 2.59 4.45
CA ILE A 150 -1.97 3.15 3.42
C ILE A 150 -0.74 3.75 4.08
N ILE A 151 0.40 3.10 3.89
CA ILE A 151 1.66 3.49 4.51
C ILE A 151 2.60 4.02 3.42
N TYR A 152 3.00 5.29 3.53
CA TYR A 152 3.77 6.08 2.55
C TYR A 152 3.36 5.80 1.10
N GLY A 153 2.05 5.94 0.85
CA GLY A 153 1.40 5.87 -0.44
C GLY A 153 0.18 6.76 -0.45
N GLY A 154 -0.52 6.79 -1.57
CA GLY A 154 -1.70 7.63 -1.73
C GLY A 154 -2.40 7.35 -3.05
N TRP A 155 -3.05 8.37 -3.61
CA TRP A 155 -3.72 8.33 -4.90
C TRP A 155 -3.75 9.71 -5.55
N THR A 156 -4.10 9.73 -6.82
CA THR A 156 -4.22 10.96 -7.63
C THR A 156 -5.27 11.94 -7.08
N PRO A 157 -5.17 13.25 -7.38
CA PRO A 157 -6.07 14.27 -6.83
C PRO A 157 -7.56 14.09 -7.20
N ASP A 158 -7.85 13.37 -8.29
CA ASP A 158 -9.20 13.10 -8.79
C ASP A 158 -9.87 11.86 -8.18
N VAL A 159 -9.34 11.37 -7.06
CA VAL A 159 -9.85 10.17 -6.40
C VAL A 159 -11.32 10.33 -6.01
N LYS A 160 -12.13 9.34 -6.40
CA LYS A 160 -13.55 9.26 -6.04
C LYS A 160 -13.77 8.04 -5.17
N VAL A 161 -14.36 8.24 -4.01
CA VAL A 161 -14.65 7.17 -3.06
C VAL A 161 -15.91 6.42 -3.51
N PRO A 162 -15.83 5.12 -3.84
CA PRO A 162 -16.99 4.33 -4.20
C PRO A 162 -17.98 4.19 -3.04
N ALA A 163 -19.26 4.07 -3.34
CA ALA A 163 -20.27 3.80 -2.32
C ALA A 163 -19.99 2.48 -1.59
N GLY A 164 -20.13 2.48 -0.27
CA GLY A 164 -19.85 1.31 0.57
C GLY A 164 -18.37 1.05 0.86
N THR A 165 -17.47 1.96 0.45
CA THR A 165 -16.06 1.88 0.83
C THR A 165 -15.88 2.02 2.35
N GLY A 166 -15.01 1.18 2.93
CA GLY A 166 -14.69 1.19 4.35
C GLY A 166 -13.75 2.32 4.78
N PRO A 167 -13.48 2.41 6.11
CA PRO A 167 -12.51 3.35 6.66
C PRO A 167 -11.12 3.21 6.04
N VAL A 168 -10.41 4.34 5.95
CA VAL A 168 -9.00 4.37 5.53
C VAL A 168 -8.14 5.02 6.61
N TRP A 169 -7.01 4.40 6.89
CA TRP A 169 -5.97 4.96 7.73
C TRP A 169 -4.69 5.18 6.92
N LEU A 170 -4.08 6.36 7.07
CA LEU A 170 -2.91 6.74 6.28
C LEU A 170 -1.78 7.19 7.19
N CYS A 171 -0.54 6.87 6.79
CA CYS A 171 0.63 7.56 7.33
C CYS A 171 1.76 7.69 6.31
N SER A 172 2.56 8.74 6.48
CA SER A 172 3.71 9.00 5.61
C SER A 172 4.78 9.85 6.31
N PRO A 173 6.04 9.85 5.81
CA PRO A 173 6.99 10.90 6.14
C PRO A 173 6.49 12.25 5.65
N VAL A 174 6.75 13.32 6.42
CA VAL A 174 6.43 14.70 6.00
C VAL A 174 7.17 15.09 4.72
N ASN A 175 8.41 14.62 4.58
CA ASN A 175 9.28 14.90 3.45
C ASN A 175 9.50 13.67 2.58
N ASP A 176 8.43 12.91 2.31
CA ASP A 176 8.51 11.75 1.43
C ASP A 176 8.79 12.19 -0.01
N ILE A 177 9.95 11.82 -0.53
CA ILE A 177 10.38 12.18 -1.88
C ILE A 177 9.56 11.53 -3.00
N PHE A 178 8.76 10.52 -2.67
CA PHE A 178 7.95 9.80 -3.65
C PHE A 178 6.46 10.15 -3.59
N HIS A 179 5.94 10.61 -2.43
CA HIS A 179 4.50 10.70 -2.20
C HIS A 179 4.07 12.05 -1.61
N VAL A 180 4.70 13.13 -2.03
CA VAL A 180 4.28 14.49 -1.63
C VAL A 180 2.83 14.71 -2.10
N GLU A 181 1.93 15.06 -1.18
CA GLU A 181 0.50 15.36 -1.40
C GLU A 181 -0.44 14.16 -1.72
N GLU A 182 0.04 12.98 -2.13
CA GLU A 182 -0.83 11.85 -2.47
C GLU A 182 -1.62 11.27 -1.27
N PRO A 183 -1.07 11.16 -0.05
CA PRO A 183 -1.85 10.78 1.13
C PRO A 183 -2.95 11.78 1.48
N GLU A 184 -2.68 13.07 1.33
CA GLU A 184 -3.63 14.15 1.58
C GLU A 184 -4.81 14.12 0.61
N ASN A 185 -4.57 13.77 -0.66
CA ASN A 185 -5.64 13.61 -1.65
C ASN A 185 -6.65 12.55 -1.21
N VAL A 186 -6.15 11.40 -0.73
CA VAL A 186 -7.00 10.32 -0.21
C VAL A 186 -7.75 10.77 1.04
N TYR A 187 -7.04 11.39 2.01
CA TYR A 187 -7.64 11.90 3.24
C TYR A 187 -8.79 12.88 2.95
N HIS A 188 -8.59 13.85 2.06
CA HIS A 188 -9.62 14.80 1.68
C HIS A 188 -10.82 14.13 1.01
N ALA A 189 -10.61 13.20 0.09
CA ALA A 189 -11.68 12.49 -0.59
C ALA A 189 -12.56 11.67 0.37
N TRP A 190 -11.95 10.95 1.33
CA TRP A 190 -12.69 10.20 2.36
C TRP A 190 -13.48 11.11 3.29
N ARG A 191 -12.90 12.24 3.71
CA ARG A 191 -13.62 13.25 4.50
C ARG A 191 -14.85 13.79 3.78
N GLU A 192 -14.71 14.15 2.50
CA GLU A 192 -15.84 14.63 1.68
C GLU A 192 -16.92 13.55 1.52
N ALA A 193 -16.52 12.30 1.35
CA ALA A 193 -17.43 11.16 1.29
C ALA A 193 -18.06 10.81 2.66
N LYS A 194 -17.63 11.44 3.76
CA LYS A 194 -18.06 11.16 5.14
C LYS A 194 -17.78 9.72 5.57
N VAL A 195 -16.71 9.14 5.05
CA VAL A 195 -16.17 7.85 5.49
C VAL A 195 -15.06 8.10 6.50
N PRO A 196 -15.01 7.35 7.62
CA PRO A 196 -13.97 7.55 8.64
C PRO A 196 -12.55 7.45 8.05
N THR A 197 -11.71 8.42 8.42
CA THR A 197 -10.33 8.48 7.94
C THR A 197 -9.42 9.19 8.94
N GLU A 198 -8.19 8.73 9.05
CA GLU A 198 -7.09 9.42 9.75
C GLU A 198 -5.86 9.49 8.87
N LEU A 199 -5.12 10.61 8.99
CA LEU A 199 -3.81 10.80 8.37
C LEU A 199 -2.79 11.21 9.43
N HIS A 200 -1.69 10.46 9.52
CA HIS A 200 -0.55 10.76 10.37
C HIS A 200 0.69 11.02 9.54
N THR A 201 1.34 12.16 9.78
CA THR A 201 2.59 12.50 9.12
C THR A 201 3.71 12.55 10.15
N PHE A 202 4.86 11.95 9.83
CA PHE A 202 6.00 11.84 10.73
C PHE A 202 7.18 12.66 10.20
N TRP A 203 7.75 13.54 11.05
CA TRP A 203 8.83 14.45 10.64
C TRP A 203 10.17 13.74 10.43
N ASP A 204 10.58 12.93 11.40
CA ASP A 204 11.91 12.33 11.43
C ASP A 204 11.91 10.86 10.96
N CYS A 205 11.49 10.65 9.73
CA CYS A 205 11.58 9.35 9.05
C CYS A 205 11.73 9.54 7.54
N ASN A 206 12.10 8.45 6.87
CA ASN A 206 12.24 8.40 5.42
C ASN A 206 11.24 7.44 4.82
N HIS A 207 11.03 7.52 3.50
CA HIS A 207 10.30 6.51 2.75
C HIS A 207 10.86 5.11 3.05
N GLY A 208 10.00 4.10 3.19
CA GLY A 208 10.41 2.72 3.42
C GLY A 208 10.74 2.38 4.88
N PHE A 209 10.22 3.12 5.87
CA PHE A 209 10.46 2.81 7.29
C PHE A 209 9.90 1.43 7.69
N GLY A 210 8.84 0.93 7.03
CA GLY A 210 8.26 -0.39 7.29
C GLY A 210 7.80 -0.58 8.74
N ALA A 211 7.97 -1.78 9.24
CA ALA A 211 7.76 -2.14 10.64
C ALA A 211 9.09 -2.33 11.40
N SER A 212 10.16 -1.69 10.95
CA SER A 212 11.44 -1.65 11.68
C SER A 212 11.36 -0.66 12.84
N THR A 213 12.22 -0.84 13.84
CA THR A 213 12.32 0.05 15.00
C THR A 213 13.48 1.01 14.82
N PHE A 214 13.26 2.31 15.04
CA PHE A 214 14.23 3.38 14.87
C PHE A 214 14.45 4.19 16.15
N GLU A 215 13.73 3.85 17.25
CA GLU A 215 13.67 4.63 18.49
C GLU A 215 13.14 6.07 18.24
N LYS A 216 12.16 6.18 17.32
CA LYS A 216 11.55 7.43 16.89
C LYS A 216 10.04 7.39 16.98
N ASN A 217 9.40 8.54 16.88
CA ASN A 217 7.95 8.66 16.95
C ASN A 217 7.22 7.85 15.86
N VAL A 218 7.83 7.66 14.71
CA VAL A 218 7.29 6.83 13.64
C VAL A 218 7.02 5.38 14.07
N ASP A 219 7.75 4.85 15.04
CA ASP A 219 7.57 3.46 15.51
C ASP A 219 6.16 3.23 16.11
N ASN A 220 5.44 4.31 16.44
CA ASN A 220 4.07 4.24 16.95
C ASN A 220 2.99 4.08 15.84
N TRP A 221 3.36 4.12 14.56
CA TRP A 221 2.38 4.15 13.47
C TRP A 221 1.37 2.99 13.53
N LEU A 222 1.83 1.78 13.85
CA LEU A 222 0.94 0.62 13.92
C LEU A 222 0.00 0.69 15.13
N ALA A 223 0.48 1.17 16.28
CA ALA A 223 -0.37 1.36 17.45
C ALA A 223 -1.47 2.39 17.20
N LEU A 224 -1.16 3.47 16.45
CA LEU A 224 -2.14 4.48 16.03
C LEU A 224 -3.18 3.86 15.09
N MET A 225 -2.76 3.07 14.10
CA MET A 225 -3.67 2.37 13.21
C MET A 225 -4.59 1.40 13.96
N ILE A 226 -4.06 0.64 14.92
CA ILE A 226 -4.84 -0.28 15.76
C ILE A 226 -5.86 0.50 16.62
N GLY A 227 -5.47 1.65 17.18
CA GLY A 227 -6.40 2.54 17.87
C GLY A 227 -7.58 2.94 17.00
N PHE A 228 -7.29 3.44 15.80
CA PHE A 228 -8.33 3.79 14.83
C PHE A 228 -9.21 2.61 14.41
N MET A 229 -8.63 1.41 14.22
CA MET A 229 -9.41 0.20 13.94
C MET A 229 -10.45 -0.10 15.00
N ARG A 230 -10.14 0.14 16.30
CA ARG A 230 -11.08 -0.02 17.40
C ARG A 230 -12.16 1.05 17.38
N GLU A 231 -11.79 2.31 17.18
CA GLU A 231 -12.75 3.43 17.08
C GLU A 231 -13.80 3.22 15.99
N VAL A 232 -13.39 2.73 14.82
CA VAL A 232 -14.30 2.43 13.70
C VAL A 232 -14.94 1.04 13.80
N LYS A 233 -14.75 0.32 14.92
CA LYS A 233 -15.28 -1.03 15.18
C LYS A 233 -14.88 -2.09 14.14
N PHE A 234 -13.76 -1.89 13.47
CA PHE A 234 -13.16 -2.91 12.63
C PHE A 234 -12.46 -3.99 13.47
N LEU A 235 -11.84 -3.60 14.58
CA LEU A 235 -11.28 -4.49 15.60
C LEU A 235 -12.11 -4.34 16.89
N GLU A 236 -12.37 -5.44 17.54
CA GLU A 236 -13.00 -5.48 18.87
C GLU A 236 -11.93 -5.31 19.97
N ASP A 237 -12.34 -4.86 21.17
CA ASP A 237 -11.45 -4.69 22.33
C ASP A 237 -10.92 -6.02 22.88
#